data_c91d52a7780f57912d70a27a46d61185
#
_entry.id   c91d52a7780f57912d70a27a46d61185
#
_cell.length_a   1.000
_cell.length_b   1.000
_cell.length_c   1.000
_cell.angle_alpha   90.00
_cell.angle_beta   90.00
_cell.angle_gamma   90.00
#
_symmetry.space_group_name_H-M   'P 1'
#
loop_
_entity.id
_entity.type
_entity.pdbx_description
1 polymer ?
#
loop_
_entity_poly.entity_id
_entity_poly.type
_entity_poly.pdbx_seq_one_letter_code
_entity_poly.pdbx_strand_id
1 'polypeptide(L)'
;LMTVASSSGPAILIPADVAGYNYILQNPVEQHRKDYPGRRALGSEETTGCGTRGIYFDAHGKGHMVAHNRKPNGPDSLLNCIERGWKFYDERPYLAGLFYWTGFDYRGEPNPMKFPATGSQFGILDYCGFPKDEAWYLKSWWTNEPVLHILPHWNLQGHEGDSIDIWVYSNCDEVELTVNGKKLDRKPMPRNGHLSWKAVFQPGAVKAVGYKNGKKILAR
;
A
#
# COMPACT_ATOMS: atom_id res chain seq x y z
N LEU A 1 26.00 -16.85 8.98
CA LEU A 1 25.19 -16.05 8.05
C LEU A 1 25.14 -14.61 8.55
N MET A 2 25.58 -13.68 7.73
CA MET A 2 25.56 -12.25 8.03
C MET A 2 24.63 -11.53 7.05
N THR A 3 23.74 -10.68 7.57
CA THR A 3 22.88 -9.80 6.79
C THR A 3 23.20 -8.36 7.15
N VAL A 4 23.25 -7.49 6.17
CA VAL A 4 23.44 -6.05 6.35
C VAL A 4 22.34 -5.33 5.60
N ALA A 5 21.67 -4.40 6.28
CA ALA A 5 20.71 -3.48 5.68
C ALA A 5 21.40 -2.18 5.27
N SER A 6 21.10 -1.69 4.08
CA SER A 6 21.69 -0.43 3.60
C SER A 6 20.77 0.29 2.62
N SER A 7 20.73 1.61 2.74
CA SER A 7 20.14 2.54 1.77
C SER A 7 21.21 3.25 0.91
N SER A 8 22.51 3.04 1.18
CA SER A 8 23.58 3.94 0.70
C SER A 8 24.66 3.27 -0.15
N GLY A 9 24.36 2.18 -0.82
CA GLY A 9 25.23 1.65 -1.87
C GLY A 9 25.94 0.32 -1.55
N PRO A 10 26.67 -0.24 -2.54
CA PRO A 10 27.10 -1.63 -2.54
C PRO A 10 28.25 -1.97 -1.59
N ALA A 11 29.07 -0.98 -1.20
CA ALA A 11 30.31 -1.26 -0.47
C ALA A 11 30.08 -2.00 0.86
N ILE A 12 29.01 -1.64 1.58
CA ILE A 12 28.65 -2.28 2.85
C ILE A 12 27.95 -3.65 2.64
N LEU A 13 27.41 -3.89 1.46
CA LEU A 13 26.72 -5.14 1.11
C LEU A 13 27.67 -6.25 0.64
N ILE A 14 28.90 -5.89 0.23
CA ILE A 14 29.89 -6.83 -0.33
C ILE A 14 30.23 -7.96 0.63
N PRO A 15 30.54 -7.71 1.93
CA PRO A 15 30.91 -8.76 2.86
C PRO A 15 29.73 -9.58 3.38
N ALA A 16 28.49 -9.18 3.11
CA ALA A 16 27.32 -9.86 3.64
C ALA A 16 26.93 -11.11 2.85
N ASP A 17 26.48 -12.15 3.52
CA ASP A 17 25.91 -13.36 2.89
C ASP A 17 24.58 -13.06 2.21
N VAL A 18 23.81 -12.12 2.77
CA VAL A 18 22.53 -11.64 2.24
C VAL A 18 22.52 -10.12 2.23
N ALA A 19 22.29 -9.53 1.08
CA ALA A 19 22.12 -8.10 0.94
C ALA A 19 20.71 -7.67 1.37
N GLY A 20 20.60 -6.85 2.42
CA GLY A 20 19.38 -6.19 2.85
C GLY A 20 19.31 -4.77 2.25
N TYR A 21 18.29 -4.50 1.47
CA TYR A 21 18.04 -3.16 0.96
C TYR A 21 17.01 -2.43 1.81
N ASN A 22 17.34 -1.22 2.23
CA ASN A 22 16.34 -0.28 2.69
C ASN A 22 15.91 0.57 1.49
N TYR A 23 14.60 0.56 1.20
CA TYR A 23 14.04 1.31 0.05
C TYR A 23 14.74 0.95 -1.26
N ILE A 24 14.55 -0.28 -1.71
CA ILE A 24 15.30 -0.90 -2.81
C ILE A 24 15.29 -0.07 -4.10
N LEU A 25 14.22 0.70 -4.36
CA LEU A 25 14.12 1.58 -5.53
C LEU A 25 15.12 2.74 -5.52
N GLN A 26 15.77 3.02 -4.39
CA GLN A 26 16.87 3.99 -4.30
C GLN A 26 18.23 3.37 -4.66
N ASN A 27 18.27 2.06 -4.85
CA ASN A 27 19.51 1.32 -5.07
C ASN A 27 19.59 0.83 -6.51
N PRO A 28 20.79 0.78 -7.12
CA PRO A 28 21.00 0.23 -8.45
C PRO A 28 21.00 -1.31 -8.41
N VAL A 29 19.89 -1.91 -7.97
CA VAL A 29 19.80 -3.35 -7.68
C VAL A 29 20.11 -4.22 -8.89
N GLU A 30 19.72 -3.79 -10.08
CA GLU A 30 20.02 -4.52 -11.33
C GLU A 30 21.53 -4.54 -11.64
N GLN A 31 22.23 -3.45 -11.31
CA GLN A 31 23.69 -3.42 -11.44
C GLN A 31 24.32 -4.32 -10.38
N HIS A 32 23.88 -4.25 -9.13
CA HIS A 32 24.36 -5.14 -8.06
C HIS A 32 24.13 -6.61 -8.41
N ARG A 33 23.02 -6.95 -9.06
CA ARG A 33 22.74 -8.31 -9.52
C ARG A 33 23.73 -8.78 -10.60
N LYS A 34 24.15 -7.89 -11.49
CA LYS A 34 25.16 -8.19 -12.52
C LYS A 34 26.55 -8.35 -11.91
N ASP A 35 26.91 -7.46 -11.01
CA ASP A 35 28.23 -7.45 -10.38
C ASP A 35 28.40 -8.62 -9.40
N TYR A 36 27.31 -9.05 -8.77
CA TYR A 36 27.29 -10.13 -7.77
C TYR A 36 26.17 -11.14 -8.04
N PRO A 37 26.25 -11.92 -9.12
CA PRO A 37 25.12 -12.75 -9.60
C PRO A 37 24.68 -13.85 -8.63
N GLY A 38 25.56 -14.29 -7.73
CA GLY A 38 25.25 -15.28 -6.69
C GLY A 38 24.71 -14.68 -5.39
N ARG A 39 24.63 -13.35 -5.29
CA ARG A 39 24.21 -12.67 -4.06
C ARG A 39 22.72 -12.86 -3.80
N ARG A 40 22.39 -13.38 -2.63
CA ARG A 40 21.01 -13.38 -2.11
C ARG A 40 20.64 -11.98 -1.66
N ALA A 41 19.40 -11.55 -1.92
CA ALA A 41 18.94 -10.21 -1.59
C ALA A 41 17.49 -10.21 -1.14
N LEU A 42 17.16 -9.25 -0.28
CA LEU A 42 15.82 -8.97 0.20
C LEU A 42 15.65 -7.48 0.52
N GLY A 43 14.42 -7.00 0.61
CA GLY A 43 14.11 -5.70 1.21
C GLY A 43 14.06 -5.83 2.72
N SER A 44 14.99 -5.18 3.40
CA SER A 44 15.07 -5.20 4.86
C SER A 44 14.20 -4.12 5.50
N GLU A 45 13.84 -3.08 4.75
CA GLU A 45 12.95 -2.00 5.15
C GLU A 45 12.34 -1.36 3.90
N GLU A 46 11.04 -1.55 3.69
CA GLU A 46 10.38 -1.13 2.45
C GLU A 46 9.07 -0.40 2.67
N THR A 47 8.78 0.52 1.75
CA THR A 47 7.46 1.09 1.50
C THR A 47 6.79 1.72 2.73
N THR A 48 7.34 2.81 3.25
CA THR A 48 6.76 3.62 4.34
C THR A 48 5.51 4.42 3.91
N GLY A 49 4.69 3.86 3.05
CA GLY A 49 3.68 4.59 2.31
C GLY A 49 2.35 4.81 3.00
N CYS A 50 2.21 4.48 4.26
CA CYS A 50 0.95 4.62 4.96
C CYS A 50 0.64 6.06 5.38
N GLY A 51 -0.58 6.26 5.78
CA GLY A 51 -1.10 7.50 6.33
C GLY A 51 -1.89 7.25 7.60
N THR A 52 -2.58 8.25 8.08
CA THR A 52 -3.51 8.11 9.19
C THR A 52 -4.73 7.30 8.74
N ARG A 53 -5.09 6.26 9.51
CA ARG A 53 -6.24 5.41 9.18
C ARG A 53 -7.52 6.26 9.01
N GLY A 54 -8.19 6.10 7.86
CA GLY A 54 -9.44 6.79 7.54
C GLY A 54 -9.30 8.26 7.14
N ILE A 55 -8.08 8.77 6.93
CA ILE A 55 -7.84 10.12 6.44
C ILE A 55 -7.53 10.08 4.94
N TYR A 56 -8.45 10.61 4.14
CA TYR A 56 -8.37 10.57 2.66
C TYR A 56 -8.22 11.94 2.02
N PHE A 57 -8.47 12.99 2.77
CA PHE A 57 -8.34 14.37 2.34
C PHE A 57 -7.36 15.09 3.25
N ASP A 58 -6.82 16.19 2.75
CA ASP A 58 -5.79 16.92 3.45
C ASP A 58 -6.28 17.42 4.82
N ALA A 59 -5.52 17.05 5.84
CA ALA A 59 -5.79 17.43 7.24
C ALA A 59 -4.61 18.23 7.80
N HIS A 60 -4.06 19.16 6.99
CA HIS A 60 -2.94 20.01 7.37
C HIS A 60 -3.09 20.63 8.76
N GLY A 61 -2.03 20.58 9.54
CA GLY A 61 -1.98 21.16 10.88
C GLY A 61 -2.69 20.38 11.98
N LYS A 62 -3.27 19.19 11.66
CA LYS A 62 -3.97 18.34 12.65
C LYS A 62 -3.15 17.10 13.09
N GLY A 63 -1.88 17.03 12.72
CA GLY A 63 -1.04 15.85 13.04
C GLY A 63 -1.48 14.57 12.33
N HIS A 64 -2.18 14.69 11.20
CA HIS A 64 -2.65 13.59 10.37
C HIS A 64 -2.03 13.67 8.98
N MET A 65 -1.97 12.55 8.27
CA MET A 65 -1.51 12.51 6.89
C MET A 65 -2.39 11.62 6.02
N VAL A 66 -2.59 12.06 4.79
CA VAL A 66 -3.26 11.24 3.77
C VAL A 66 -2.32 10.14 3.31
N ALA A 67 -2.83 8.94 3.12
CA ALA A 67 -2.07 7.80 2.64
C ALA A 67 -1.37 8.10 1.30
N HIS A 68 -0.08 7.78 1.22
CA HIS A 68 0.76 8.08 0.06
C HIS A 68 0.31 7.36 -1.21
N ASN A 69 -0.24 6.16 -1.11
CA ASN A 69 -0.81 5.44 -2.25
C ASN A 69 -1.84 6.27 -3.05
N ARG A 70 -2.50 7.20 -2.40
CA ARG A 70 -3.50 8.06 -3.02
C ARG A 70 -2.94 9.40 -3.55
N LYS A 71 -1.63 9.60 -3.45
CA LYS A 71 -0.93 10.76 -4.02
C LYS A 71 -0.13 10.33 -5.25
N PRO A 72 -0.75 10.14 -6.43
CA PRO A 72 -0.09 9.54 -7.60
C PRO A 72 1.07 10.39 -8.15
N ASN A 73 1.13 11.67 -7.82
CA ASN A 73 2.06 12.64 -8.40
C ASN A 73 3.04 13.23 -7.37
N GLY A 74 3.15 12.65 -6.17
CA GLY A 74 4.13 13.12 -5.18
C GLY A 74 5.56 12.72 -5.59
N PRO A 75 6.60 13.51 -5.25
CA PRO A 75 7.99 13.18 -5.52
C PRO A 75 8.41 11.84 -4.90
N ASP A 76 7.79 11.45 -3.80
CA ASP A 76 8.04 10.19 -3.09
C ASP A 76 7.18 9.01 -3.56
N SER A 77 6.43 9.18 -4.65
CA SER A 77 5.48 8.19 -5.13
C SER A 77 6.09 6.83 -5.47
N LEU A 78 7.39 6.79 -5.74
CA LEU A 78 8.14 5.55 -6.03
C LEU A 78 8.50 4.78 -4.77
N LEU A 79 8.88 5.47 -3.71
CA LEU A 79 9.43 4.88 -2.49
C LEU A 79 8.35 4.53 -1.46
N ASN A 80 7.26 5.29 -1.50
CA ASN A 80 6.23 5.28 -0.48
C ASN A 80 4.90 4.66 -0.97
N CYS A 81 4.89 4.00 -2.12
CA CYS A 81 3.72 3.34 -2.66
C CYS A 81 3.85 1.83 -2.51
N ILE A 82 3.06 1.24 -1.61
CA ILE A 82 3.09 -0.20 -1.33
C ILE A 82 2.81 -1.04 -2.58
N GLU A 83 1.94 -0.57 -3.46
CA GLU A 83 1.62 -1.25 -4.71
C GLU A 83 2.82 -1.32 -5.64
N ARG A 84 3.58 -0.21 -5.77
CA ARG A 84 4.81 -0.19 -6.57
C ARG A 84 5.91 -1.03 -5.95
N GLY A 85 6.09 -0.92 -4.64
CA GLY A 85 7.06 -1.72 -3.91
C GLY A 85 6.80 -3.20 -4.11
N TRP A 86 5.57 -3.65 -3.90
CA TRP A 86 5.22 -5.05 -4.08
C TRP A 86 5.40 -5.53 -5.53
N LYS A 87 4.93 -4.78 -6.52
CA LYS A 87 5.14 -5.08 -7.95
C LYS A 87 6.61 -5.25 -8.28
N PHE A 88 7.45 -4.37 -7.76
CA PHE A 88 8.90 -4.45 -7.97
C PHE A 88 9.47 -5.79 -7.51
N TYR A 89 9.04 -6.29 -6.34
CA TYR A 89 9.49 -7.58 -5.82
C TYR A 89 8.88 -8.77 -6.56
N ASP A 90 7.58 -8.75 -6.87
CA ASP A 90 6.90 -9.84 -7.59
C ASP A 90 7.47 -10.07 -9.00
N GLU A 91 7.96 -9.02 -9.64
CA GLU A 91 8.62 -9.07 -10.95
C GLU A 91 10.07 -9.60 -10.91
N ARG A 92 10.65 -9.78 -9.72
CA ARG A 92 12.07 -10.12 -9.53
C ARG A 92 12.25 -11.37 -8.66
N PRO A 93 12.10 -12.57 -9.24
CA PRO A 93 12.15 -13.83 -8.48
C PRO A 93 13.51 -14.11 -7.83
N TYR A 94 14.55 -13.33 -8.13
CA TYR A 94 15.84 -13.41 -7.45
C TYR A 94 15.87 -12.66 -6.11
N LEU A 95 14.86 -11.83 -5.81
CA LEU A 95 14.67 -11.20 -4.51
C LEU A 95 13.84 -12.14 -3.62
N ALA A 96 14.31 -12.39 -2.41
CA ALA A 96 13.64 -13.30 -1.48
C ALA A 96 12.32 -12.74 -0.91
N GLY A 97 12.07 -11.46 -1.08
CA GLY A 97 10.89 -10.75 -0.57
C GLY A 97 11.26 -9.46 0.15
N LEU A 98 10.36 -8.96 0.96
CA LEU A 98 10.55 -7.71 1.68
C LEU A 98 10.01 -7.76 3.11
N PHE A 99 10.58 -6.93 3.97
CA PHE A 99 10.01 -6.54 5.24
C PHE A 99 9.45 -5.13 5.12
N TYR A 100 8.16 -5.00 5.40
CA TYR A 100 7.47 -3.72 5.32
C TYR A 100 7.84 -2.81 6.50
N TRP A 101 8.09 -1.53 6.25
CA TRP A 101 8.25 -0.53 7.29
C TRP A 101 6.95 0.29 7.41
N THR A 102 6.12 0.06 8.43
CA THR A 102 6.36 -0.84 9.55
C THR A 102 5.04 -1.52 9.95
N GLY A 103 5.06 -2.44 10.92
CA GLY A 103 3.87 -3.17 11.35
C GLY A 103 2.83 -2.27 12.01
N PHE A 104 3.25 -1.42 12.95
CA PHE A 104 2.36 -0.55 13.72
C PHE A 104 2.78 0.90 13.62
N ASP A 105 1.82 1.82 13.79
CA ASP A 105 2.14 3.20 14.12
C ASP A 105 2.89 3.25 15.45
N TYR A 106 3.83 4.17 15.59
CA TYR A 106 4.65 4.28 16.78
C TYR A 106 4.80 5.72 17.25
N ARG A 107 5.04 5.88 18.56
CA ARG A 107 5.22 7.17 19.22
C ARG A 107 6.70 7.53 19.35
N GLY A 108 6.95 8.82 19.56
CA GLY A 108 8.27 9.36 19.83
C GLY A 108 8.85 10.14 18.67
N GLU A 109 8.89 9.58 17.48
CA GLU A 109 9.37 10.24 16.27
C GLU A 109 8.20 10.61 15.35
N PRO A 110 7.88 11.90 15.16
CA PRO A 110 6.71 12.31 14.37
C PRO A 110 6.99 12.40 12.86
N ASN A 111 8.14 11.99 12.37
CA ASN A 111 8.50 12.08 10.95
C ASN A 111 7.45 11.42 10.04
N PRO A 112 7.07 12.03 8.90
CA PRO A 112 7.54 13.34 8.36
C PRO A 112 6.78 14.55 8.93
N MET A 113 5.88 14.34 9.86
CA MET A 113 5.07 15.39 10.47
C MET A 113 5.88 16.19 11.50
N LYS A 114 5.31 17.31 11.90
CA LYS A 114 5.84 18.17 12.97
C LYS A 114 4.81 18.30 14.06
N PHE A 115 5.18 18.95 15.18
CA PHE A 115 4.22 19.27 16.22
C PHE A 115 2.91 19.86 15.62
N PRO A 116 1.73 19.41 16.04
CA PRO A 116 1.41 18.64 17.26
C PRO A 116 1.47 17.09 17.11
N ALA A 117 1.95 16.54 16.02
CA ALA A 117 2.12 15.11 15.89
C ALA A 117 3.13 14.58 16.95
N THR A 118 2.82 13.45 17.55
CA THR A 118 3.62 12.83 18.62
C THR A 118 4.14 11.45 18.25
N GLY A 119 4.02 11.06 16.99
CA GLY A 119 4.49 9.78 16.49
C GLY A 119 4.31 9.67 14.98
N SER A 120 4.93 8.65 14.41
CA SER A 120 4.85 8.33 12.99
C SER A 120 3.67 7.41 12.68
N GLN A 121 3.17 7.53 11.45
CA GLN A 121 1.98 6.80 10.98
C GLN A 121 2.34 5.91 9.77
N PHE A 122 3.52 5.31 9.81
CA PHE A 122 4.02 4.39 8.79
C PHE A 122 3.52 2.94 8.94
N GLY A 123 2.85 2.63 10.06
CA GLY A 123 2.31 1.30 10.30
C GLY A 123 1.27 0.89 9.25
N ILE A 124 1.23 -0.39 8.90
CA ILE A 124 0.08 -0.98 8.19
C ILE A 124 -1.12 -1.19 9.13
N LEU A 125 -0.84 -1.22 10.44
CA LEU A 125 -1.82 -1.17 11.51
C LEU A 125 -1.68 0.16 12.26
N ASP A 126 -2.78 0.68 12.76
CA ASP A 126 -2.74 1.86 13.64
C ASP A 126 -2.22 1.52 15.05
N TYR A 127 -2.14 2.51 15.94
CA TYR A 127 -1.70 2.33 17.34
C TYR A 127 -2.50 1.29 18.14
N CYS A 128 -3.73 1.01 17.72
CA CYS A 128 -4.63 0.06 18.38
C CYS A 128 -4.66 -1.29 17.67
N GLY A 129 -3.89 -1.47 16.59
CA GLY A 129 -3.84 -2.72 15.83
C GLY A 129 -4.93 -2.85 14.76
N PHE A 130 -5.68 -1.79 14.47
CA PHE A 130 -6.65 -1.83 13.38
C PHE A 130 -5.95 -1.69 12.02
N PRO A 131 -6.30 -2.55 11.04
CA PRO A 131 -5.68 -2.51 9.72
C PRO A 131 -6.05 -1.21 8.99
N LYS A 132 -5.04 -0.62 8.35
CA LYS A 132 -5.21 0.45 7.37
C LYS A 132 -5.47 -0.13 5.98
N ASP A 133 -5.74 0.72 4.99
CA ASP A 133 -6.07 0.26 3.64
C ASP A 133 -4.94 -0.58 3.02
N GLU A 134 -3.70 -0.21 3.29
CA GLU A 134 -2.50 -0.91 2.79
C GLU A 134 -2.36 -2.33 3.34
N ALA A 135 -2.84 -2.60 4.54
CA ALA A 135 -2.87 -3.95 5.08
C ALA A 135 -3.81 -4.85 4.25
N TRP A 136 -4.92 -4.30 3.77
CA TRP A 136 -5.85 -5.01 2.88
C TRP A 136 -5.27 -5.22 1.48
N TYR A 137 -4.49 -4.24 0.98
CA TYR A 137 -3.74 -4.42 -0.26
C TYR A 137 -2.78 -5.60 -0.13
N LEU A 138 -1.91 -5.62 0.88
CA LEU A 138 -0.98 -6.74 1.10
C LEU A 138 -1.71 -8.07 1.30
N LYS A 139 -2.78 -8.08 2.10
CA LYS A 139 -3.59 -9.28 2.31
C LYS A 139 -4.15 -9.81 0.98
N SER A 140 -4.54 -8.93 0.05
CA SER A 140 -5.05 -9.34 -1.26
C SER A 140 -4.02 -10.15 -2.07
N TRP A 141 -2.73 -9.86 -1.91
CA TRP A 141 -1.68 -10.47 -2.74
C TRP A 141 -0.83 -11.50 -2.00
N TRP A 142 -0.86 -11.48 -0.67
CA TRP A 142 -0.05 -12.37 0.16
C TRP A 142 -0.83 -13.57 0.73
N THR A 143 -2.15 -13.62 0.55
CA THR A 143 -2.97 -14.74 1.02
C THR A 143 -3.91 -15.25 -0.07
N ASN A 144 -4.36 -16.51 0.12
CA ASN A 144 -5.40 -17.11 -0.73
C ASN A 144 -6.82 -16.89 -0.20
N GLU A 145 -6.96 -16.31 1.00
CA GLU A 145 -8.27 -15.97 1.55
C GLU A 145 -8.94 -14.89 0.70
N PRO A 146 -10.24 -14.99 0.42
CA PRO A 146 -10.94 -13.94 -0.32
C PRO A 146 -10.86 -12.59 0.38
N VAL A 147 -10.39 -11.59 -0.33
CA VAL A 147 -10.29 -10.21 0.13
C VAL A 147 -11.11 -9.31 -0.76
N LEU A 148 -11.84 -8.38 -0.15
CA LEU A 148 -12.58 -7.32 -0.81
C LEU A 148 -12.63 -6.13 0.13
N HIS A 149 -11.93 -5.07 -0.18
CA HIS A 149 -11.82 -3.86 0.64
C HIS A 149 -12.04 -2.63 -0.19
N ILE A 150 -12.98 -1.78 0.25
CA ILE A 150 -13.37 -0.54 -0.43
C ILE A 150 -12.74 0.64 0.31
N LEU A 151 -12.15 1.57 -0.44
CA LEU A 151 -11.67 2.83 0.10
C LEU A 151 -12.00 4.00 -0.86
N PRO A 152 -12.23 5.21 -0.35
CA PRO A 152 -12.37 5.59 1.05
C PRO A 152 -13.62 4.98 1.70
N HIS A 153 -13.73 5.08 3.03
CA HIS A 153 -15.03 4.91 3.67
C HIS A 153 -16.04 5.93 3.10
N TRP A 154 -17.32 5.59 3.12
CA TRP A 154 -18.36 6.45 2.49
C TRP A 154 -19.04 7.40 3.49
N ASN A 155 -18.31 7.81 4.53
CA ASN A 155 -18.75 8.85 5.48
C ASN A 155 -17.89 10.10 5.30
N LEU A 156 -18.17 10.86 4.24
CA LEU A 156 -17.38 12.00 3.78
C LEU A 156 -18.15 13.32 3.97
N GLN A 157 -18.63 13.56 5.18
CA GLN A 157 -19.37 14.77 5.52
C GLN A 157 -18.60 16.04 5.09
N GLY A 158 -19.26 16.94 4.39
CA GLY A 158 -18.68 18.18 3.85
C GLY A 158 -18.07 18.03 2.44
N HIS A 159 -18.19 16.86 1.82
CA HIS A 159 -17.76 16.57 0.45
C HIS A 159 -18.94 16.27 -0.49
N GLU A 160 -20.16 16.62 -0.08
CA GLU A 160 -21.36 16.43 -0.89
C GLU A 160 -21.23 17.17 -2.23
N GLY A 161 -21.35 16.42 -3.32
CA GLY A 161 -21.15 16.94 -4.68
C GLY A 161 -19.75 16.77 -5.25
N ASP A 162 -18.75 16.43 -4.42
CA ASP A 162 -17.39 16.18 -4.89
C ASP A 162 -17.29 14.85 -5.66
N SER A 163 -16.43 14.83 -6.67
CA SER A 163 -16.07 13.60 -7.38
C SER A 163 -15.04 12.81 -6.60
N ILE A 164 -15.46 11.67 -6.07
CA ILE A 164 -14.63 10.78 -5.26
C ILE A 164 -14.08 9.63 -6.11
N ASP A 165 -12.78 9.40 -6.00
CA ASP A 165 -12.13 8.23 -6.58
C ASP A 165 -12.21 7.06 -5.57
N ILE A 166 -13.01 6.06 -5.91
CA ILE A 166 -13.27 4.87 -5.08
C ILE A 166 -12.36 3.76 -5.56
N TRP A 167 -11.52 3.26 -4.67
CA TRP A 167 -10.64 2.12 -4.95
C TRP A 167 -11.15 0.85 -4.30
N VAL A 168 -10.81 -0.28 -4.91
CA VAL A 168 -11.07 -1.60 -4.32
C VAL A 168 -9.81 -2.44 -4.41
N TYR A 169 -9.38 -2.95 -3.26
CA TYR A 169 -8.35 -4.00 -3.15
C TYR A 169 -9.02 -5.36 -3.06
N SER A 170 -8.58 -6.30 -3.87
CA SER A 170 -9.15 -7.64 -3.90
C SER A 170 -8.22 -8.64 -4.57
N ASN A 171 -8.39 -9.91 -4.24
CA ASN A 171 -7.82 -11.05 -4.97
C ASN A 171 -8.91 -11.87 -5.70
N CYS A 172 -10.08 -11.27 -5.91
CA CYS A 172 -11.11 -11.80 -6.81
C CYS A 172 -10.66 -11.61 -8.27
N ASP A 173 -11.24 -12.37 -9.19
CA ASP A 173 -10.97 -12.21 -10.64
C ASP A 173 -11.59 -10.92 -11.17
N GLU A 174 -12.76 -10.55 -10.65
CA GLU A 174 -13.53 -9.38 -11.05
C GLU A 174 -14.28 -8.78 -9.86
N VAL A 175 -14.57 -7.49 -9.93
CA VAL A 175 -15.37 -6.76 -8.95
C VAL A 175 -16.41 -5.90 -9.63
N GLU A 176 -17.64 -5.91 -9.12
CA GLU A 176 -18.73 -5.00 -9.44
C GLU A 176 -18.93 -4.01 -8.30
N LEU A 177 -19.05 -2.72 -8.61
CA LEU A 177 -19.30 -1.67 -7.63
C LEU A 177 -20.72 -1.12 -7.77
N THR A 178 -21.34 -0.78 -6.65
CA THR A 178 -22.65 -0.12 -6.58
C THR A 178 -22.55 1.07 -5.63
N VAL A 179 -23.01 2.25 -6.06
CA VAL A 179 -23.05 3.47 -5.25
C VAL A 179 -24.50 3.93 -5.16
N ASN A 180 -25.03 4.05 -3.96
CA ASN A 180 -26.41 4.48 -3.69
C ASN A 180 -27.45 3.75 -4.54
N GLY A 181 -27.30 2.43 -4.69
CA GLY A 181 -28.19 1.57 -5.48
C GLY A 181 -27.93 1.58 -6.99
N LYS A 182 -27.12 2.51 -7.50
CA LYS A 182 -26.73 2.55 -8.92
C LYS A 182 -25.54 1.64 -9.14
N LYS A 183 -25.70 0.60 -9.96
CA LYS A 183 -24.59 -0.24 -10.39
C LYS A 183 -23.65 0.52 -11.31
N LEU A 184 -22.37 0.37 -11.06
CA LEU A 184 -21.29 0.74 -11.96
C LEU A 184 -20.81 -0.50 -12.71
N ASP A 185 -19.84 -0.32 -13.61
CA ASP A 185 -19.29 -1.41 -14.40
C ASP A 185 -18.59 -2.47 -13.51
N ARG A 186 -18.63 -3.72 -13.97
CA ARG A 186 -17.84 -4.82 -13.45
C ARG A 186 -16.50 -4.82 -14.17
N LYS A 187 -15.40 -4.88 -13.39
CA LYS A 187 -14.04 -4.77 -13.91
C LYS A 187 -13.19 -5.98 -13.53
N PRO A 188 -12.33 -6.46 -14.44
CA PRO A 188 -11.31 -7.47 -14.10
C PRO A 188 -10.27 -6.88 -13.16
N MET A 189 -9.82 -7.66 -12.16
CA MET A 189 -8.81 -7.24 -11.21
C MET A 189 -7.42 -7.37 -11.82
N PRO A 190 -6.65 -6.27 -11.93
CA PRO A 190 -5.26 -6.33 -12.37
C PRO A 190 -4.40 -6.97 -11.27
N ARG A 191 -3.54 -7.93 -11.66
CA ARG A 191 -2.61 -8.55 -10.70
C ARG A 191 -1.74 -7.48 -10.02
N ASN A 192 -1.58 -7.62 -8.70
CA ASN A 192 -0.83 -6.69 -7.85
C ASN A 192 -1.30 -5.23 -7.93
N GLY A 193 -2.52 -5.00 -8.41
CA GLY A 193 -3.08 -3.66 -8.57
C GLY A 193 -4.32 -3.43 -7.72
N HIS A 194 -5.05 -2.40 -8.11
CA HIS A 194 -6.37 -2.06 -7.58
C HIS A 194 -7.33 -1.75 -8.71
N LEU A 195 -8.61 -1.73 -8.39
CA LEU A 195 -9.64 -1.17 -9.29
C LEU A 195 -10.06 0.20 -8.80
N SER A 196 -10.39 1.10 -9.73
CA SER A 196 -10.91 2.42 -9.40
C SER A 196 -12.19 2.76 -10.17
N TRP A 197 -13.07 3.53 -9.52
CA TRP A 197 -14.27 4.13 -10.09
C TRP A 197 -14.40 5.55 -9.57
N LYS A 198 -14.98 6.44 -10.37
CA LYS A 198 -15.34 7.78 -9.93
C LYS A 198 -16.84 7.87 -9.71
N ALA A 199 -17.23 8.45 -8.61
CA ALA A 199 -18.63 8.76 -8.29
C ALA A 199 -18.75 10.09 -7.56
N VAL A 200 -19.84 10.80 -7.82
CA VAL A 200 -20.16 12.01 -7.05
C VAL A 200 -20.64 11.58 -5.67
N PHE A 201 -20.02 12.12 -4.63
CA PHE A 201 -20.41 11.82 -3.25
C PHE A 201 -21.79 12.38 -2.93
N GLN A 202 -22.62 11.49 -2.44
CA GLN A 202 -23.86 11.79 -1.72
C GLN A 202 -23.95 10.81 -0.56
N PRO A 203 -24.49 11.24 0.60
CA PRO A 203 -24.71 10.32 1.73
C PRO A 203 -25.47 9.07 1.29
N GLY A 204 -25.06 7.90 1.82
CA GLY A 204 -25.65 6.62 1.45
C GLY A 204 -24.70 5.47 1.62
N ALA A 205 -24.60 4.58 0.62
CA ALA A 205 -23.79 3.37 0.73
C ALA A 205 -23.04 3.04 -0.56
N VAL A 206 -21.81 2.60 -0.40
CA VAL A 206 -21.02 1.92 -1.45
C VAL A 206 -20.97 0.43 -1.14
N LYS A 207 -21.20 -0.39 -2.15
CA LYS A 207 -21.15 -1.85 -2.05
C LYS A 207 -20.31 -2.41 -3.17
N ALA A 208 -19.48 -3.41 -2.86
CA ALA A 208 -18.72 -4.16 -3.85
C ALA A 208 -19.10 -5.63 -3.81
N VAL A 209 -19.05 -6.29 -4.95
CA VAL A 209 -19.23 -7.74 -5.10
C VAL A 209 -18.04 -8.30 -5.84
N GLY A 210 -17.33 -9.23 -5.20
CA GLY A 210 -16.21 -9.95 -5.77
C GLY A 210 -16.65 -11.29 -6.40
N TYR A 211 -16.07 -11.57 -7.55
CA TYR A 211 -16.35 -12.81 -8.32
C TYR A 211 -15.04 -13.58 -8.52
N LYS A 212 -15.12 -14.91 -8.42
CA LYS A 212 -14.03 -15.82 -8.75
C LYS A 212 -14.58 -16.98 -9.58
N ASN A 213 -13.93 -17.28 -10.71
CA ASN A 213 -14.43 -18.27 -11.67
C ASN A 213 -15.91 -18.02 -12.06
N GLY A 214 -16.27 -16.75 -12.27
CA GLY A 214 -17.62 -16.32 -12.63
C GLY A 214 -18.66 -16.37 -11.49
N LYS A 215 -18.32 -16.92 -10.33
CA LYS A 215 -19.24 -17.04 -9.18
C LYS A 215 -18.99 -15.93 -8.17
N LYS A 216 -20.07 -15.36 -7.63
CA LYS A 216 -20.01 -14.44 -6.50
C LYS A 216 -19.45 -15.17 -5.27
N ILE A 217 -18.39 -14.62 -4.67
CA ILE A 217 -17.75 -15.22 -3.49
C ILE A 217 -17.75 -14.29 -2.28
N LEU A 218 -17.84 -12.97 -2.48
CA LEU A 218 -17.75 -12.00 -1.39
C LEU A 218 -18.59 -10.76 -1.71
N ALA A 219 -19.12 -10.11 -0.67
CA ALA A 219 -19.78 -8.80 -0.76
C ALA A 219 -19.45 -7.95 0.47
N ARG A 220 -19.25 -6.67 0.26
CA ARG A 220 -18.99 -5.65 1.29
C ARG A 220 -19.82 -4.40 1.03
#